data_ac6f59785dbaa918a9db68dd8af6ba51
#
_entry.id   ac6f59785dbaa918a9db68dd8af6ba51
#
_cell.length_a   1.000
_cell.length_b   1.000
_cell.length_c   1.000
_cell.angle_alpha   90.00
_cell.angle_beta   90.00
_cell.angle_gamma   90.00
#
_symmetry.space_group_name_H-M   'P 1'
#
loop_
_entity.id
_entity.type
_entity.pdbx_description
1 polymer ?
#
loop_
_entity_poly.entity_id
_entity_poly.type
_entity_poly.pdbx_seq_one_letter_code
_entity_poly.pdbx_strand_id
1 'polypeptide(L)'
;MATDNFPQCFDLLMQNEGGYTVDNGGRTMWGVTETVARAWGYVGDMKALPKQTAMEIAKAKYWLPFHCDLFAAPIAFQLFDTAYNGGYPVKWLQSIANTTAVGSGLAAALSVMNVWEVVGRFNALRLQYLASLKQPQYANGRMNRISRNITQGGSLNDATN
;
A
#
# COMPACT_ATOMS: atom_id res chain seq x y z
N MET A 1 21.97 -8.55 2.41
CA MET A 1 21.37 -7.23 2.12
C MET A 1 19.87 -7.39 2.15
N ALA A 2 19.14 -6.51 2.83
CA ALA A 2 17.68 -6.54 2.72
C ALA A 2 17.31 -6.27 1.26
N THR A 3 16.50 -7.12 0.67
CA THR A 3 16.10 -6.97 -0.73
C THR A 3 15.05 -5.87 -0.82
N ASP A 4 15.21 -4.96 -1.78
CA ASP A 4 14.25 -3.88 -2.00
C ASP A 4 12.96 -4.44 -2.62
N ASN A 5 11.98 -4.74 -1.77
CA ASN A 5 10.66 -5.22 -2.20
C ASN A 5 9.78 -4.12 -2.82
N PHE A 6 10.22 -2.86 -2.77
CA PHE A 6 9.42 -1.73 -3.24
C PHE A 6 9.00 -1.84 -4.71
N PRO A 7 9.89 -2.18 -5.68
CA PRO A 7 9.49 -2.21 -7.09
C PRO A 7 8.35 -3.19 -7.37
N GLN A 8 8.41 -4.41 -6.83
CA GLN A 8 7.34 -5.40 -7.01
C GLN A 8 6.04 -4.99 -6.33
N CYS A 9 6.12 -4.38 -5.14
CA CYS A 9 4.94 -3.86 -4.44
C CYS A 9 4.32 -2.68 -5.19
N PHE A 10 5.15 -1.80 -5.79
CA PHE A 10 4.66 -0.71 -6.63
C PHE A 10 3.95 -1.21 -7.89
N ASP A 11 4.49 -2.21 -8.56
CA ASP A 11 3.86 -2.79 -9.75
C ASP A 11 2.49 -3.41 -9.42
N LEU A 12 2.35 -4.09 -8.30
CA LEU A 12 1.06 -4.59 -7.82
C LEU A 12 0.10 -3.45 -7.43
N LEU A 13 0.59 -2.41 -6.77
CA LEU A 13 -0.23 -1.22 -6.45
C LEU A 13 -0.81 -0.62 -7.73
N MET A 14 -0.03 -0.52 -8.80
CA MET A 14 -0.46 0.06 -10.08
C MET A 14 -1.57 -0.75 -10.77
N GLN A 15 -1.72 -2.03 -10.48
CA GLN A 15 -2.87 -2.81 -10.95
C GLN A 15 -4.20 -2.33 -10.33
N ASN A 16 -4.13 -1.74 -9.14
CA ASN A 16 -5.28 -1.15 -8.46
C ASN A 16 -5.52 0.32 -8.85
N GLU A 17 -4.45 1.10 -9.05
CA GLU A 17 -4.54 2.55 -9.26
C GLU A 17 -4.74 2.95 -10.73
N GLY A 18 -4.47 2.06 -11.67
CA GLY A 18 -4.71 2.32 -13.09
C GLY A 18 -3.82 3.39 -13.70
N GLY A 19 -4.24 3.89 -14.90
CA GLY A 19 -3.52 4.88 -15.67
C GLY A 19 -3.98 6.33 -15.39
N TYR A 20 -4.06 7.10 -16.47
CA TYR A 20 -4.53 8.49 -16.42
C TYR A 20 -6.04 8.59 -16.21
N THR A 21 -6.44 9.36 -15.20
CA THR A 21 -7.84 9.67 -14.91
C THR A 21 -8.04 11.16 -14.65
N VAL A 22 -9.27 11.62 -14.87
CA VAL A 22 -9.70 12.98 -14.54
C VAL A 22 -11.03 12.87 -13.79
N ASP A 23 -11.05 13.41 -12.59
CA ASP A 23 -12.26 13.48 -11.76
C ASP A 23 -12.41 14.86 -11.13
N ASN A 24 -13.35 15.00 -10.18
CA ASN A 24 -13.55 16.26 -9.45
C ASN A 24 -12.34 16.72 -8.63
N GLY A 25 -11.41 15.83 -8.31
CA GLY A 25 -10.15 16.12 -7.62
C GLY A 25 -9.01 16.53 -8.56
N GLY A 26 -9.25 16.52 -9.89
CA GLY A 26 -8.27 16.89 -10.90
C GLY A 26 -7.70 15.71 -11.68
N ARG A 27 -6.52 15.93 -12.26
CA ARG A 27 -5.81 14.93 -13.07
C ARG A 27 -4.96 14.03 -12.18
N THR A 28 -4.97 12.73 -12.48
CA THR A 28 -4.20 11.70 -11.76
C THR A 28 -3.51 10.79 -12.78
N MET A 29 -2.25 10.47 -12.53
CA MET A 29 -1.48 9.50 -13.30
C MET A 29 -0.65 8.63 -12.35
N TRP A 30 -0.65 7.31 -12.56
CA TRP A 30 0.01 6.35 -11.68
C TRP A 30 -0.41 6.48 -10.20
N GLY A 31 -1.69 6.84 -9.95
CA GLY A 31 -2.17 7.12 -8.61
C GLY A 31 -1.67 8.44 -7.99
N VAL A 32 -0.86 9.22 -8.70
CA VAL A 32 -0.34 10.52 -8.26
C VAL A 32 -1.26 11.62 -8.77
N THR A 33 -1.83 12.40 -7.85
CA THR A 33 -2.64 13.57 -8.22
C THR A 33 -1.75 14.72 -8.73
N GLU A 34 -2.32 15.57 -9.56
CA GLU A 34 -1.59 16.74 -10.08
C GLU A 34 -1.04 17.62 -8.96
N THR A 35 -1.82 17.85 -7.91
CA THR A 35 -1.36 18.63 -6.74
C THR A 35 -0.09 18.04 -6.12
N VAL A 36 -0.04 16.72 -5.95
CA VAL A 36 1.14 16.03 -5.41
C VAL A 36 2.31 16.10 -6.38
N ALA A 37 2.08 15.90 -7.68
CA ALA A 37 3.13 16.00 -8.69
C ALA A 37 3.74 17.40 -8.75
N ARG A 38 2.92 18.45 -8.70
CA ARG A 38 3.39 19.85 -8.67
C ARG A 38 4.18 20.17 -7.41
N ALA A 39 3.72 19.72 -6.25
CA ALA A 39 4.44 19.86 -4.99
C ALA A 39 5.79 19.12 -4.99
N TRP A 40 5.92 18.04 -5.77
CA TRP A 40 7.17 17.31 -5.97
C TRP A 40 8.15 18.02 -6.92
N GLY A 41 7.66 19.00 -7.69
CA GLY A 41 8.44 19.76 -8.68
C GLY A 41 8.24 19.33 -10.14
N TYR A 42 7.29 18.41 -10.41
CA TYR A 42 6.96 18.03 -11.78
C TYR A 42 6.11 19.12 -12.44
N VAL A 43 6.56 19.67 -13.57
CA VAL A 43 5.88 20.75 -14.30
C VAL A 43 5.31 20.35 -15.65
N GLY A 44 5.51 19.08 -16.08
CA GLY A 44 5.06 18.56 -17.36
C GLY A 44 3.56 18.23 -17.40
N ASP A 45 3.10 17.73 -18.56
CA ASP A 45 1.73 17.21 -18.69
C ASP A 45 1.56 15.96 -17.81
N MET A 46 0.45 15.90 -17.06
CA MET A 46 0.15 14.76 -16.17
C MET A 46 0.02 13.44 -16.95
N LYS A 47 -0.43 13.44 -18.20
CA LYS A 47 -0.44 12.24 -19.04
C LYS A 47 0.95 11.68 -19.32
N ALA A 48 1.96 12.55 -19.30
CA ALA A 48 3.36 12.22 -19.55
C ALA A 48 4.16 12.05 -18.27
N LEU A 49 3.54 12.02 -17.08
CA LEU A 49 4.23 11.80 -15.83
C LEU A 49 5.02 10.49 -15.89
N PRO A 50 6.37 10.54 -15.77
CA PRO A 50 7.17 9.31 -15.84
C PRO A 50 6.82 8.36 -14.68
N LYS A 51 6.75 7.06 -14.97
CA LYS A 51 6.56 6.03 -13.94
C LYS A 51 7.62 6.13 -12.85
N GLN A 52 8.87 6.41 -13.22
CA GLN A 52 9.96 6.58 -12.27
C GLN A 52 9.69 7.73 -11.27
N THR A 53 9.18 8.87 -11.73
CA THR A 53 8.80 9.98 -10.85
C THR A 53 7.67 9.57 -9.89
N ALA A 54 6.67 8.83 -10.38
CA ALA A 54 5.60 8.31 -9.53
C ALA A 54 6.14 7.32 -8.49
N MET A 55 7.10 6.46 -8.85
CA MET A 55 7.77 5.56 -7.91
C MET A 55 8.53 6.31 -6.82
N GLU A 56 9.26 7.36 -7.17
CA GLU A 56 9.99 8.20 -6.20
C GLU A 56 9.04 8.87 -5.21
N ILE A 57 7.95 9.44 -5.71
CA ILE A 57 6.89 10.04 -4.89
C ILE A 57 6.27 8.99 -3.95
N ALA A 58 5.90 7.83 -4.47
CA ALA A 58 5.29 6.76 -3.69
C ALA A 58 6.24 6.23 -2.61
N LYS A 59 7.52 6.04 -2.95
CA LYS A 59 8.55 5.61 -2.00
C LYS A 59 8.73 6.62 -0.86
N ALA A 60 8.84 7.89 -1.20
CA ALA A 60 9.07 8.95 -0.22
C ALA A 60 7.85 9.22 0.70
N LYS A 61 6.63 9.08 0.17
CA LYS A 61 5.41 9.44 0.90
C LYS A 61 4.74 8.28 1.63
N TYR A 62 4.87 7.05 1.11
CA TYR A 62 4.05 5.92 1.58
C TYR A 62 4.87 4.68 1.93
N TRP A 63 6.08 4.52 1.40
CA TRP A 63 6.94 3.37 1.71
C TRP A 63 7.85 3.64 2.90
N LEU A 64 8.70 4.65 2.79
CA LEU A 64 9.70 4.98 3.82
C LEU A 64 9.06 5.45 5.15
N PRO A 65 8.05 6.35 5.17
CA PRO A 65 7.45 6.79 6.42
C PRO A 65 6.74 5.67 7.19
N PHE A 66 6.31 4.63 6.49
CA PHE A 66 5.66 3.46 7.09
C PHE A 66 6.63 2.31 7.36
N HIS A 67 7.94 2.50 7.09
CA HIS A 67 8.98 1.48 7.29
C HIS A 67 8.68 0.15 6.58
N CYS A 68 8.09 0.20 5.38
CA CYS A 68 7.67 -0.99 4.65
C CYS A 68 8.84 -1.93 4.32
N ASP A 69 10.07 -1.40 4.21
CA ASP A 69 11.31 -2.13 4.00
C ASP A 69 11.68 -3.10 5.14
N LEU A 70 11.07 -2.95 6.32
CA LEU A 70 11.32 -3.80 7.49
C LEU A 70 10.47 -5.08 7.54
N PHE A 71 9.45 -5.18 6.69
CA PHE A 71 8.48 -6.27 6.72
C PHE A 71 8.69 -7.24 5.55
N ALA A 72 8.28 -8.51 5.75
CA ALA A 72 8.15 -9.47 4.67
C ALA A 72 7.28 -8.91 3.53
N ALA A 73 7.63 -9.21 2.27
CA ALA A 73 7.00 -8.60 1.10
C ALA A 73 5.45 -8.66 1.10
N PRO A 74 4.79 -9.76 1.49
CA PRO A 74 3.34 -9.80 1.56
C PRO A 74 2.76 -8.80 2.57
N ILE A 75 3.40 -8.63 3.73
CA ILE A 75 2.97 -7.68 4.77
C ILE A 75 3.28 -6.24 4.33
N ALA A 76 4.49 -6.00 3.80
CA ALA A 76 4.91 -4.71 3.27
C ALA A 76 3.93 -4.19 2.21
N PHE A 77 3.45 -5.07 1.31
CA PHE A 77 2.47 -4.70 0.30
C PHE A 77 1.12 -4.28 0.90
N GLN A 78 0.59 -5.02 1.89
CA GLN A 78 -0.67 -4.64 2.55
C GLN A 78 -0.56 -3.28 3.25
N LEU A 79 0.56 -3.05 3.93
CA LEU A 79 0.88 -1.80 4.60
C LEU A 79 0.94 -0.64 3.60
N PHE A 80 1.70 -0.81 2.52
CA PHE A 80 1.90 0.18 1.47
C PHE A 80 0.60 0.52 0.72
N ASP A 81 -0.15 -0.50 0.26
CA ASP A 81 -1.42 -0.29 -0.44
C ASP A 81 -2.44 0.45 0.44
N THR A 82 -2.49 0.12 1.74
CA THR A 82 -3.39 0.79 2.68
C THR A 82 -2.93 2.22 2.97
N ALA A 83 -1.63 2.46 3.13
CA ALA A 83 -1.09 3.80 3.32
C ALA A 83 -1.40 4.71 2.11
N TYR A 84 -1.35 4.14 0.91
CA TYR A 84 -1.65 4.83 -0.33
C TYR A 84 -3.14 5.16 -0.49
N ASN A 85 -4.03 4.23 -0.11
CA ASN A 85 -5.47 4.30 -0.34
C ASN A 85 -6.28 4.83 0.86
N GLY A 86 -5.68 4.86 2.04
CA GLY A 86 -6.30 5.31 3.30
C GLY A 86 -6.69 4.17 4.23
N GLY A 87 -6.51 4.41 5.52
CA GLY A 87 -6.77 3.48 6.61
C GLY A 87 -5.77 3.67 7.75
N TYR A 88 -5.72 2.70 8.65
CA TYR A 88 -4.85 2.72 9.84
C TYR A 88 -3.92 1.50 9.89
N PRO A 89 -3.07 1.31 8.85
CA PRO A 89 -2.36 0.04 8.67
C PRO A 89 -1.41 -0.29 9.82
N VAL A 90 -0.70 0.68 10.38
CA VAL A 90 0.19 0.46 11.53
C VAL A 90 -0.58 0.01 12.75
N LYS A 91 -1.72 0.65 13.06
CA LYS A 91 -2.57 0.25 14.19
C LYS A 91 -3.12 -1.17 14.03
N TRP A 92 -3.46 -1.56 12.81
CA TRP A 92 -3.94 -2.92 12.55
C TRP A 92 -2.83 -3.95 12.75
N LEU A 93 -1.63 -3.68 12.26
CA LEU A 93 -0.48 -4.57 12.51
C LEU A 93 -0.11 -4.66 13.99
N GLN A 94 -0.16 -3.55 14.71
CA GLN A 94 0.04 -3.52 16.17
C GLN A 94 -1.00 -4.38 16.91
N SER A 95 -2.27 -4.29 16.52
CA SER A 95 -3.34 -5.11 17.08
C SER A 95 -3.12 -6.60 16.82
N ILE A 96 -2.69 -6.97 15.59
CA ILE A 96 -2.40 -8.35 15.23
C ILE A 96 -1.23 -8.91 16.04
N ALA A 97 -0.18 -8.13 16.24
CA ALA A 97 1.02 -8.52 16.98
C ALA A 97 0.88 -8.34 18.51
N ASN A 98 -0.26 -7.83 18.97
CA ASN A 98 -0.51 -7.49 20.38
C ASN A 98 0.63 -6.63 21.00
N THR A 99 0.99 -5.55 20.33
CA THR A 99 2.08 -4.66 20.72
C THR A 99 1.74 -3.19 20.45
N THR A 100 2.44 -2.28 21.10
CA THR A 100 2.44 -0.85 20.80
C THR A 100 3.71 -0.41 20.06
N ALA A 101 4.61 -1.35 19.77
CA ALA A 101 5.86 -1.09 19.06
C ALA A 101 5.61 -0.56 17.64
N VAL A 102 6.57 0.16 17.10
CA VAL A 102 6.60 0.68 15.73
C VAL A 102 7.93 0.30 15.06
N GLY A 103 8.01 0.50 13.74
CA GLY A 103 9.24 0.25 12.97
C GLY A 103 9.80 -1.15 13.23
N SER A 104 11.08 -1.23 13.57
CA SER A 104 11.79 -2.51 13.77
C SER A 104 11.20 -3.37 14.89
N GLY A 105 10.67 -2.75 15.95
CA GLY A 105 10.01 -3.49 17.03
C GLY A 105 8.72 -4.18 16.57
N LEU A 106 7.91 -3.50 15.77
CA LEU A 106 6.72 -4.10 15.17
C LEU A 106 7.09 -5.20 14.16
N ALA A 107 8.09 -4.95 13.31
CA ALA A 107 8.57 -5.94 12.36
C ALA A 107 9.07 -7.21 13.05
N ALA A 108 9.83 -7.06 14.15
CA ALA A 108 10.29 -8.19 14.95
C ALA A 108 9.13 -9.00 15.55
N ALA A 109 8.11 -8.31 16.09
CA ALA A 109 6.92 -8.98 16.66
C ALA A 109 6.13 -9.77 15.60
N LEU A 110 6.06 -9.27 14.37
CA LEU A 110 5.37 -9.94 13.26
C LEU A 110 6.21 -11.05 12.62
N SER A 111 7.54 -10.97 12.71
CA SER A 111 8.46 -11.94 12.05
C SER A 111 8.33 -13.37 12.59
N VAL A 112 7.81 -13.54 13.80
CA VAL A 112 7.58 -14.85 14.43
C VAL A 112 6.19 -15.41 14.16
N MET A 113 5.34 -14.67 13.44
CA MET A 113 3.98 -15.06 13.08
C MET A 113 3.94 -15.65 11.66
N ASN A 114 2.92 -16.45 11.38
CA ASN A 114 2.68 -16.91 10.02
C ASN A 114 2.27 -15.72 9.14
N VAL A 115 2.98 -15.50 8.03
CA VAL A 115 2.75 -14.36 7.13
C VAL A 115 1.32 -14.34 6.59
N TRP A 116 0.77 -15.50 6.21
CA TRP A 116 -0.60 -15.62 5.69
C TRP A 116 -1.65 -15.30 6.75
N GLU A 117 -1.39 -15.66 8.00
CA GLU A 117 -2.25 -15.29 9.13
C GLU A 117 -2.26 -13.78 9.32
N VAL A 118 -1.10 -13.13 9.26
CA VAL A 118 -0.99 -11.67 9.35
C VAL A 118 -1.75 -11.00 8.21
N VAL A 119 -1.55 -11.43 6.96
CA VAL A 119 -2.24 -10.88 5.78
C VAL A 119 -3.75 -11.07 5.89
N GLY A 120 -4.22 -12.24 6.34
CA GLY A 120 -5.64 -12.52 6.51
C GLY A 120 -6.28 -11.64 7.58
N ARG A 121 -5.67 -11.55 8.77
CA ARG A 121 -6.15 -10.69 9.86
C ARG A 121 -6.13 -9.22 9.49
N PHE A 122 -5.09 -8.76 8.80
CA PHE A 122 -4.99 -7.39 8.32
C PHE A 122 -6.15 -7.03 7.40
N ASN A 123 -6.44 -7.87 6.42
CA ASN A 123 -7.53 -7.61 5.48
C ASN A 123 -8.91 -7.74 6.14
N ALA A 124 -9.08 -8.59 7.16
CA ALA A 124 -10.29 -8.62 7.96
C ALA A 124 -10.55 -7.30 8.67
N LEU A 125 -9.52 -6.71 9.32
CA LEU A 125 -9.61 -5.40 9.95
C LEU A 125 -9.89 -4.29 8.93
N ARG A 126 -9.25 -4.36 7.77
CA ARG A 126 -9.48 -3.42 6.67
C ARG A 126 -10.93 -3.47 6.17
N LEU A 127 -11.49 -4.66 5.98
CA LEU A 127 -12.89 -4.85 5.58
C LEU A 127 -13.86 -4.26 6.61
N GLN A 128 -13.62 -4.50 7.90
CA GLN A 128 -14.42 -3.90 8.99
C GLN A 128 -14.36 -2.36 8.95
N TYR A 129 -13.18 -1.80 8.78
CA TYR A 129 -13.01 -0.36 8.63
C TYR A 129 -13.78 0.19 7.43
N LEU A 130 -13.64 -0.42 6.26
CA LEU A 130 -14.30 0.02 5.03
C LEU A 130 -15.84 -0.08 5.14
N ALA A 131 -16.34 -1.13 5.80
CA ALA A 131 -17.77 -1.28 6.08
C ALA A 131 -18.28 -0.17 7.02
N SER A 132 -17.48 0.26 8.00
CA SER A 132 -17.81 1.32 8.95
C SER A 132 -18.00 2.69 8.28
N LEU A 133 -17.40 2.90 7.11
CA LEU A 133 -17.53 4.16 6.36
C LEU A 133 -18.92 4.39 5.75
N LYS A 134 -19.76 3.35 5.69
CA LYS A 134 -21.13 3.42 5.15
C LYS A 134 -21.19 4.03 3.75
N GLN A 135 -20.30 3.62 2.87
CA GLN A 135 -20.17 4.11 1.50
C GLN A 135 -20.42 2.98 0.49
N PRO A 136 -21.68 2.51 0.33
CA PRO A 136 -22.01 1.35 -0.50
C PRO A 136 -21.67 1.53 -1.98
N GLN A 137 -21.62 2.78 -2.48
CA GLN A 137 -21.24 3.09 -3.86
C GLN A 137 -19.81 2.67 -4.22
N TYR A 138 -18.94 2.48 -3.23
CA TYR A 138 -17.56 2.03 -3.44
C TYR A 138 -17.32 0.57 -3.06
N ALA A 139 -18.35 -0.14 -2.58
CA ALA A 139 -18.21 -1.47 -2.02
C ALA A 139 -17.58 -2.48 -3.00
N ASN A 140 -18.08 -2.53 -4.24
CA ASN A 140 -17.57 -3.48 -5.25
C ASN A 140 -16.09 -3.24 -5.57
N GLY A 141 -15.69 -2.00 -5.79
CA GLY A 141 -14.30 -1.64 -6.07
C GLY A 141 -13.37 -1.99 -4.91
N ARG A 142 -13.80 -1.74 -3.67
CA ARG A 142 -13.04 -2.04 -2.46
C ARG A 142 -12.90 -3.56 -2.23
N MET A 143 -13.97 -4.33 -2.41
CA MET A 143 -13.92 -5.78 -2.28
C MET A 143 -13.01 -6.41 -3.33
N ASN A 144 -13.10 -5.97 -4.59
CA ASN A 144 -12.22 -6.43 -5.67
C ASN A 144 -10.76 -6.09 -5.39
N ARG A 145 -10.47 -4.90 -4.85
CA ARG A 145 -9.11 -4.51 -4.45
C ARG A 145 -8.58 -5.42 -3.36
N ILE A 146 -9.34 -5.64 -2.29
CA ILE A 146 -8.91 -6.51 -1.18
C ILE A 146 -8.73 -7.95 -1.66
N SER A 147 -9.63 -8.48 -2.48
CA SER A 147 -9.48 -9.81 -3.08
C SER A 147 -8.16 -9.94 -3.86
N ARG A 148 -7.83 -8.97 -4.72
CA ARG A 148 -6.54 -8.96 -5.42
C ARG A 148 -5.35 -8.83 -4.47
N ASN A 149 -5.46 -8.00 -3.45
CA ASN A 149 -4.38 -7.81 -2.48
C ASN A 149 -4.10 -9.08 -1.68
N ILE A 150 -5.11 -9.88 -1.37
CA ILE A 150 -4.92 -11.17 -0.72
C ILE A 150 -4.26 -12.16 -1.68
N THR A 151 -4.77 -12.31 -2.90
CA THR A 151 -4.31 -13.33 -3.84
C THR A 151 -2.95 -13.00 -4.44
N GLN A 152 -2.74 -11.79 -4.92
CA GLN A 152 -1.50 -11.37 -5.58
C GLN A 152 -0.46 -10.85 -4.58
N GLY A 153 -0.88 -10.02 -3.63
CA GLY A 153 0.02 -9.50 -2.60
C GLY A 153 0.53 -10.60 -1.67
N GLY A 154 -0.32 -11.55 -1.33
CA GLY A 154 0.07 -12.70 -0.52
C GLY A 154 1.01 -13.68 -1.22
N SER A 155 1.06 -13.69 -2.56
CA SER A 155 1.99 -14.54 -3.34
C SER A 155 3.37 -13.92 -3.53
N LEU A 156 3.59 -12.68 -3.08
CA LEU A 156 4.91 -12.05 -3.11
C LEU A 156 5.89 -12.86 -2.27
N ASN A 157 7.04 -13.17 -2.86
CA ASN A 157 8.15 -13.75 -2.13
C ASN A 157 9.12 -12.63 -1.74
N ASP A 158 9.70 -12.75 -0.56
CA ASP A 158 10.86 -11.94 -0.27
C ASP A 158 11.93 -12.27 -1.32
N ALA A 159 12.46 -11.26 -1.98
CA ALA A 159 13.43 -11.43 -3.04
C ALA A 159 14.79 -12.01 -2.53
N THR A 160 14.76 -12.69 -1.40
CA THR A 160 15.88 -13.38 -0.73
C THR A 160 15.87 -14.89 -0.90
N ASN A 161 15.02 -15.44 -1.78
CA ASN A 161 15.11 -16.88 -2.16
C ASN A 161 15.78 -17.05 -3.52
#